data_bf12739b530f7fbf4576a1a80ddaab79
#
_entry.id   bf12739b530f7fbf4576a1a80ddaab79
#
_cell.length_a   1.000
_cell.length_b   1.000
_cell.length_c   1.000
_cell.angle_alpha   90.00
_cell.angle_beta   90.00
_cell.angle_gamma   90.00
#
_symmetry.space_group_name_H-M   'P 1'
#
loop_
_entity.id
_entity.type
_entity.pdbx_description
1 polymer ?
#
loop_
_entity_poly.entity_id
_entity_poly.type
_entity_poly.pdbx_seq_one_letter_code
_entity_poly.pdbx_strand_id
1 'polypeptide(L)'
;MYKIRRVYRSKAGEAANLAKLVYAQAKIYRDSGHRGLFTVSYNRSTLPGDQNIVILEWQDDRIMSPTRAGNNRPLEGIEAGSKFKPLIENQHIEFYEMFEP
;
A
#
# COMPACT_ATOMS: atom_id res chain seq x y z
N MET A 1 13.18 -8.90 -9.99
CA MET A 1 11.95 -8.84 -9.17
C MET A 1 12.16 -7.94 -7.99
N TYR A 2 11.29 -7.01 -7.81
CA TYR A 2 11.33 -6.05 -6.70
C TYR A 2 10.25 -6.37 -5.68
N LYS A 3 10.58 -6.20 -4.40
CA LYS A 3 9.60 -6.13 -3.32
C LYS A 3 9.31 -4.67 -3.06
N ILE A 4 8.04 -4.29 -3.11
CA ILE A 4 7.61 -2.91 -2.94
C ILE A 4 6.77 -2.83 -1.69
N ARG A 5 7.10 -1.90 -0.81
CA ARG A 5 6.41 -1.68 0.46
C ARG A 5 5.97 -0.22 0.54
N ARG A 6 4.68 -0.01 0.63
CA ARG A 6 4.15 1.30 0.95
C ARG A 6 3.81 1.32 2.44
N VAL A 7 4.44 2.22 3.17
CA VAL A 7 4.30 2.32 4.62
C VAL A 7 3.50 3.57 4.94
N TYR A 8 2.39 3.38 5.63
CA TYR A 8 1.52 4.46 6.06
C TYR A 8 1.61 4.60 7.58
N ARG A 9 1.82 5.82 8.05
CA ARG A 9 1.63 6.13 9.46
C ARG A 9 0.23 6.72 9.61
N SER A 10 -0.61 6.04 10.37
CA SER A 10 -1.98 6.49 10.60
C SER A 10 -2.04 7.52 11.73
N LYS A 11 -3.13 8.27 11.75
CA LYS A 11 -3.51 9.01 12.95
C LYS A 11 -3.78 8.05 14.09
N ALA A 12 -3.62 8.51 15.32
CA ALA A 12 -3.78 7.69 16.52
C ALA A 12 -5.12 6.95 16.52
N GLY A 13 -5.08 5.63 16.73
CA GLY A 13 -6.26 4.77 16.80
C GLY A 13 -6.88 4.39 15.45
N GLU A 14 -6.33 4.85 14.32
CA GLU A 14 -6.93 4.67 13.00
C GLU A 14 -6.29 3.56 12.15
N ALA A 15 -5.29 2.85 12.68
CA ALA A 15 -4.55 1.87 11.88
C ALA A 15 -5.44 0.75 11.32
N ALA A 16 -6.37 0.22 12.13
CA ALA A 16 -7.26 -0.85 11.66
C ALA A 16 -8.20 -0.36 10.56
N ASN A 17 -8.77 0.83 10.70
CA ASN A 17 -9.63 1.42 9.68
C ASN A 17 -8.85 1.72 8.40
N LEU A 18 -7.65 2.27 8.55
CA LEU A 18 -6.77 2.53 7.42
C LEU A 18 -6.40 1.23 6.70
N ALA A 19 -6.08 0.16 7.44
CA ALA A 19 -5.75 -1.13 6.84
C ALA A 19 -6.89 -1.67 5.98
N LYS A 20 -8.13 -1.55 6.42
CA LYS A 20 -9.30 -1.97 5.65
C LYS A 20 -9.42 -1.21 4.34
N LEU A 21 -9.23 0.10 4.37
CA LEU A 21 -9.35 0.94 3.18
C LEU A 21 -8.19 0.75 2.21
N VAL A 22 -6.97 0.57 2.74
CA VAL A 22 -5.80 0.22 1.93
C VAL A 22 -6.00 -1.12 1.24
N TYR A 23 -6.52 -2.12 1.97
CA TYR A 23 -6.82 -3.43 1.39
C TYR A 23 -7.83 -3.31 0.26
N ALA A 24 -8.90 -2.54 0.47
CA ALA A 24 -9.93 -2.33 -0.55
C ALA A 24 -9.36 -1.71 -1.83
N GLN A 25 -8.49 -0.72 -1.71
CA GLN A 25 -7.82 -0.12 -2.86
C GLN A 25 -6.90 -1.12 -3.57
N ALA A 26 -6.10 -1.85 -2.81
CA ALA A 26 -5.17 -2.83 -3.37
C ALA A 26 -5.90 -3.96 -4.10
N LYS A 27 -7.06 -4.37 -3.59
CA LYS A 27 -7.91 -5.36 -4.23
C LYS A 27 -8.43 -4.87 -5.58
N ILE A 28 -8.81 -3.61 -5.68
CA ILE A 28 -9.24 -3.01 -6.95
C ILE A 28 -8.10 -3.08 -7.97
N TYR A 29 -6.89 -2.72 -7.59
CA TYR A 29 -5.73 -2.81 -8.48
C TYR A 29 -5.43 -4.25 -8.90
N ARG A 30 -5.53 -5.20 -8.00
CA ARG A 30 -5.33 -6.62 -8.31
C ARG A 30 -6.39 -7.12 -9.29
N ASP A 31 -7.66 -6.85 -9.00
CA ASP A 31 -8.78 -7.37 -9.79
C ASP A 31 -8.83 -6.75 -11.19
N SER A 32 -8.30 -5.55 -11.36
CA SER A 32 -8.17 -4.90 -12.67
C SER A 32 -6.95 -5.38 -13.47
N GLY A 33 -6.12 -6.27 -12.90
CA GLY A 33 -4.88 -6.74 -13.54
C GLY A 33 -3.73 -5.74 -13.49
N HIS A 34 -3.90 -4.61 -12.79
CA HIS A 34 -2.88 -3.58 -12.68
C HIS A 34 -1.73 -3.99 -11.74
N ARG A 35 -2.02 -4.83 -10.75
CA ARG A 35 -1.09 -5.32 -9.76
C ARG A 35 -1.35 -6.80 -9.49
N GLY A 36 -0.31 -7.52 -9.04
CA GLY A 36 -0.43 -8.92 -8.64
C GLY A 36 -0.91 -9.06 -7.20
N LEU A 37 -0.55 -10.18 -6.60
CA LEU A 37 -0.88 -10.48 -5.20
C LEU A 37 -0.20 -9.47 -4.28
N PHE A 38 -0.87 -9.21 -3.17
CA PHE A 38 -0.40 -8.26 -2.17
C PHE A 38 -0.72 -8.75 -0.76
N THR A 39 -0.08 -8.15 0.23
CA THR A 39 -0.42 -8.32 1.64
C THR A 39 -0.58 -6.96 2.29
N VAL A 40 -1.47 -6.90 3.27
CA VAL A 40 -1.63 -5.73 4.15
C VAL A 40 -1.41 -6.18 5.57
N SER A 41 -0.52 -5.53 6.28
CA SER A 41 -0.26 -5.77 7.70
C SER A 41 -0.33 -4.46 8.46
N TYR A 42 -0.58 -4.54 9.77
CA TYR A 42 -0.69 -3.33 10.55
C TYR A 42 -0.37 -3.59 12.01
N ASN A 43 0.04 -2.53 12.69
CA ASN A 43 0.20 -2.52 14.14
C ASN A 43 -0.53 -1.30 14.69
N ARG A 44 -1.50 -1.54 15.55
CA ARG A 44 -2.22 -0.47 16.26
C ARG A 44 -1.34 0.10 17.37
N SER A 45 -1.21 -0.66 18.45
CA SER A 45 -0.39 -0.27 19.60
C SER A 45 -0.05 -1.45 20.50
N THR A 46 -0.45 -2.66 20.12
CA THR A 46 -0.37 -3.84 21.00
C THR A 46 0.80 -4.77 20.67
N LEU A 47 1.38 -4.65 19.50
CA LEU A 47 2.51 -5.47 19.07
C LEU A 47 3.82 -4.69 19.24
N PRO A 48 4.95 -5.38 19.51
CA PRO A 48 6.25 -4.73 19.46
C PRO A 48 6.52 -4.10 18.10
N GLY A 49 7.23 -2.99 18.08
CA GLY A 49 7.55 -2.26 16.84
C GLY A 49 6.82 -0.92 16.76
N ASP A 50 6.88 -0.30 15.60
CA ASP A 50 6.23 0.98 15.36
C ASP A 50 4.71 0.86 15.48
N GLN A 51 4.12 1.78 16.22
CA GLN A 51 2.67 1.85 16.41
C GLN A 51 2.02 2.68 15.32
N ASN A 52 0.72 2.45 15.10
CA ASN A 52 -0.09 3.19 14.11
C ASN A 52 0.50 3.09 12.70
N ILE A 53 0.91 1.88 12.32
CA ILE A 53 1.54 1.59 11.03
C ILE A 53 0.65 0.64 10.23
N VAL A 54 0.53 0.92 8.94
CA VAL A 54 -0.06 0.01 7.95
C VAL A 54 0.94 -0.17 6.81
N ILE A 55 1.17 -1.41 6.43
CA ILE A 55 2.11 -1.75 5.36
C ILE A 55 1.37 -2.50 4.26
N LEU A 56 1.41 -1.96 3.07
CA LEU A 56 0.98 -2.61 1.84
C LEU A 56 2.22 -3.11 1.10
N GLU A 57 2.27 -4.39 0.79
CA GLU A 57 3.43 -5.02 0.19
C GLU A 57 3.04 -5.87 -1.00
N TRP A 58 3.77 -5.74 -2.10
CA TRP A 58 3.61 -6.56 -3.29
C TRP A 58 4.94 -6.73 -4.01
N GLN A 59 4.94 -7.53 -5.07
CA GLN A 59 6.11 -7.74 -5.92
C GLN A 59 5.81 -7.29 -7.34
N ASP A 60 6.83 -6.77 -8.01
CA ASP A 60 6.73 -6.36 -9.40
C ASP A 60 8.08 -6.60 -10.10
N ASP A 61 8.05 -6.83 -11.39
CA ASP A 61 9.26 -7.01 -12.19
C ASP A 61 9.87 -5.68 -12.63
N ARG A 62 9.20 -4.57 -12.38
CA ARG A 62 9.65 -3.23 -12.76
C ARG A 62 9.17 -2.18 -11.77
N ILE A 63 9.85 -1.04 -11.80
CA ILE A 63 9.47 0.15 -11.02
C ILE A 63 8.80 1.14 -11.97
N MET A 64 7.60 1.57 -11.64
CA MET A 64 6.83 2.46 -12.50
C MET A 64 6.13 3.54 -11.67
N SER A 65 6.44 4.79 -11.95
CA SER A 65 5.77 5.92 -11.30
C SER A 65 4.25 5.89 -11.58
N PRO A 66 3.41 6.25 -10.61
CA PRO A 66 1.96 6.36 -10.82
C PRO A 66 1.56 7.32 -11.93
N THR A 67 2.40 8.31 -12.24
CA THR A 67 2.14 9.32 -13.27
C THR A 67 2.83 9.03 -14.59
N ARG A 68 3.57 7.91 -14.66
CA ARG A 68 4.29 7.53 -15.87
C ARG A 68 3.32 7.17 -16.99
N ALA A 69 3.62 7.61 -18.21
CA ALA A 69 2.85 7.21 -19.39
C ALA A 69 2.79 5.67 -19.50
N GLY A 70 1.61 5.12 -19.73
CA GLY A 70 1.38 3.68 -19.79
C GLY A 70 1.04 3.04 -18.44
N ASN A 71 1.15 3.76 -17.34
CA ASN A 71 0.67 3.28 -16.03
C ASN A 71 -0.79 3.70 -15.84
N ASN A 72 -1.69 2.95 -16.47
CA ASN A 72 -3.12 3.27 -16.50
C ASN A 72 -3.82 2.75 -15.24
N ARG A 73 -3.73 3.53 -14.15
CA ARG A 73 -4.36 3.16 -12.89
C ARG A 73 -5.89 3.20 -13.03
N PRO A 74 -6.62 2.20 -12.49
CA PRO A 74 -8.08 2.22 -12.52
C PRO A 74 -8.62 3.38 -11.69
N LEU A 75 -9.62 4.10 -12.24
CA LEU A 75 -10.22 5.26 -11.57
C LEU A 75 -10.78 4.90 -10.20
N GLU A 76 -11.42 3.74 -10.07
CA GLU A 76 -11.95 3.26 -8.79
C GLU A 76 -10.87 3.13 -7.72
N GLY A 77 -9.66 2.70 -8.10
CA GLY A 77 -8.53 2.61 -7.19
C GLY A 77 -8.05 3.99 -6.73
N ILE A 78 -8.03 4.96 -7.64
CA ILE A 78 -7.68 6.35 -7.30
C ILE A 78 -8.71 6.95 -6.35
N GLU A 79 -9.99 6.74 -6.61
CA GLU A 79 -11.08 7.20 -5.75
C GLU A 79 -11.04 6.53 -4.37
N ALA A 80 -10.77 5.22 -4.32
CA ALA A 80 -10.61 4.51 -3.06
C ALA A 80 -9.48 5.10 -2.23
N GLY A 81 -8.37 5.48 -2.88
CA GLY A 81 -7.25 6.14 -2.21
C GLY A 81 -7.61 7.46 -1.56
N SER A 82 -8.48 8.24 -2.20
CA SER A 82 -8.91 9.54 -1.66
C SER A 82 -9.71 9.41 -0.36
N LYS A 83 -10.37 8.27 -0.14
CA LYS A 83 -11.19 8.04 1.06
C LYS A 83 -10.37 7.89 2.33
N PHE A 84 -9.14 7.41 2.25
CA PHE A 84 -8.32 7.17 3.43
C PHE A 84 -7.23 8.21 3.66
N LYS A 85 -7.05 9.18 2.77
CA LYS A 85 -6.10 10.28 2.98
C LYS A 85 -6.25 10.97 4.34
N PRO A 86 -7.47 11.25 4.82
CA PRO A 86 -7.62 11.90 6.13
C PRO A 86 -7.10 11.07 7.32
N LEU A 87 -6.92 9.76 7.15
CA LEU A 87 -6.44 8.87 8.21
C LEU A 87 -4.91 8.79 8.27
N ILE A 88 -4.21 9.38 7.31
CA ILE A 88 -2.76 9.28 7.17
C ILE A 88 -2.09 10.54 7.72
N GLU A 89 -1.09 10.35 8.59
CA GLU A 89 -0.21 11.44 8.99
C GLU A 89 0.95 11.61 8.00
N ASN A 90 1.57 10.50 7.62
CA ASN A 90 2.60 10.49 6.59
C ASN A 90 2.69 9.11 5.95
N GLN A 91 3.37 9.04 4.83
CA GLN A 91 3.61 7.79 4.12
C GLN A 91 4.92 7.87 3.35
N HIS A 92 5.50 6.71 3.10
CA HIS A 92 6.65 6.57 2.21
C HIS A 92 6.58 5.24 1.50
N ILE A 93 7.40 5.08 0.48
CA ILE A 93 7.49 3.85 -0.30
C ILE A 93 8.93 3.37 -0.30
N GLU A 94 9.10 2.06 -0.19
CA GLU A 94 10.39 1.39 -0.17
C GLU A 94 10.44 0.38 -1.32
N PHE A 95 11.57 0.31 -1.99
CA PHE A 95 11.83 -0.67 -3.04
C PHE A 95 13.04 -1.50 -2.66
N TYR A 96 12.90 -2.80 -2.78
CA TYR A 96 14.00 -3.75 -2.53
C TYR A 96 14.13 -4.68 -3.72
N GLU A 97 15.34 -4.87 -4.19
CA GLU A 97 15.60 -5.91 -5.17
C GLU A 97 15.66 -7.25 -4.44
N MET A 98 14.90 -8.22 -4.90
CA MET A 98 14.88 -9.54 -4.27
C MET A 98 16.14 -10.29 -4.64
N PHE A 99 16.83 -10.81 -3.63
CA PHE A 99 18.05 -11.60 -3.82
C PHE A 99 17.68 -12.98 -4.37
N GLU A 100 18.32 -13.36 -5.46
CA GLU A 100 18.21 -14.69 -6.07
C GLU A 100 19.56 -15.38 -5.96
N PRO A 101 19.64 -16.44 -5.12
CA PRO A 101 20.92 -17.17 -4.93
C PRO A 101 21.35 -17.95 -6.18
#